data_d916b3098b6a86b88772cc37ca8e8bfb
#
_entry.id   d916b3098b6a86b88772cc37ca8e8bfb
#
_cell.length_a   1.000
_cell.length_b   1.000
_cell.length_c   1.000
_cell.angle_alpha   90.00
_cell.angle_beta   90.00
_cell.angle_gamma   90.00
#
_symmetry.space_group_name_H-M   'P 1'
#
loop_
_entity.id
_entity.type
_entity.pdbx_description
1 polymer ?
#
loop_
_entity_poly.entity_id
_entity_poly.type
_entity_poly.pdbx_seq_one_letter_code
_entity_poly.pdbx_strand_id
1 'polypeptide(L)'
;MYGRLFTLYVVAYGFLGVYPVCAQDTAGIAQRARAEQSVVVQLVDQHYRSPALKRLMRSWDVSTIDAGHRYETNDTYNYQEGSGYRQLGVNAASLRHMAKGTLWGDAQYQNKRTFGLNYNESMDYDIIAPYVMADTVGGALQTERYAFRGGYAWQRGRWDYGAEAGFRGDQGYRNRDPRMNAVVADINATIGAGRSLSSRYQLAASLGGSRYRQVNELSFVNEMGHPLVYHDAGLGAYNTLLAGTRTDAYYTGYRWTPTVYLAPKSRKGWLADVSYRRFSLHKELSNILDPIAKIKADTWAGSVGYATVWGNRRLYAGVQGQVQQRNGYEARFNNRDAETGMTKIDESLRYIHDNRIVTFDAAFEQDGTSIRWAIAGTGGYVYNSLSYVAPDRVMEVGYLHGGVRLVATKSWSAAWVRAELGYGHRAAIAKVAQWADLNPELGIYQMLEGNFAYLSADQQRWQAALRAGVPLNPTLVGFVNINGQMIRYDTDQHGGMLGVNVGFMF
;
A
#
# COMPACT_ATOMS: atom_id res chain seq x y z
N MET A 1 7.31 -23.74 -21.13
CA MET A 1 8.16 -23.74 -19.93
C MET A 1 9.50 -23.02 -20.10
N TYR A 2 9.99 -22.78 -21.31
CA TYR A 2 11.28 -22.12 -21.60
C TYR A 2 11.24 -20.60 -21.72
N GLY A 3 10.07 -19.97 -21.85
CA GLY A 3 9.96 -18.50 -21.99
C GLY A 3 10.07 -17.71 -20.68
N ARG A 4 9.83 -18.35 -19.52
CA ARG A 4 9.84 -17.66 -18.21
C ARG A 4 11.25 -17.45 -17.62
N LEU A 5 12.23 -18.25 -18.03
CA LEU A 5 13.62 -18.09 -17.57
C LEU A 5 14.37 -16.95 -18.29
N PHE A 6 13.97 -16.61 -19.51
CA PHE A 6 14.65 -15.58 -20.31
C PHE A 6 14.36 -14.16 -19.80
N THR A 7 13.14 -13.92 -19.27
CA THR A 7 12.76 -12.60 -18.72
C THR A 7 13.48 -12.29 -17.41
N LEU A 8 13.74 -13.30 -16.58
CA LEU A 8 14.51 -13.11 -15.34
C LEU A 8 15.99 -12.79 -15.61
N TYR A 9 16.58 -13.35 -16.68
CA TYR A 9 17.97 -13.09 -17.07
C TYR A 9 18.19 -11.65 -17.58
N VAL A 10 17.24 -11.09 -18.31
CA VAL A 10 17.35 -9.73 -18.86
C VAL A 10 17.23 -8.67 -17.76
N VAL A 11 16.37 -8.90 -16.76
CA VAL A 11 16.23 -7.98 -15.60
C VAL A 11 17.47 -8.06 -14.69
N ALA A 12 18.02 -9.26 -14.46
CA ALA A 12 19.23 -9.42 -13.65
C ALA A 12 20.47 -8.81 -14.31
N TYR A 13 20.65 -8.92 -15.62
CA TYR A 13 21.79 -8.35 -16.34
C TYR A 13 21.74 -6.83 -16.46
N GLY A 14 20.55 -6.24 -16.53
CA GLY A 14 20.38 -4.77 -16.55
C GLY A 14 20.79 -4.09 -15.24
N PHE A 15 20.67 -4.78 -14.10
CA PHE A 15 21.04 -4.28 -12.78
C PHE A 15 22.50 -4.61 -12.37
N LEU A 16 23.12 -5.62 -12.97
CA LEU A 16 24.48 -6.07 -12.63
C LEU A 16 25.57 -5.44 -13.48
N GLY A 17 25.24 -4.50 -14.35
CA GLY A 17 26.22 -3.70 -15.10
C GLY A 17 27.06 -2.87 -14.12
N VAL A 18 28.07 -3.45 -13.51
CA VAL A 18 29.06 -2.79 -12.66
C VAL A 18 29.97 -1.95 -13.55
N TYR A 19 29.52 -0.74 -13.87
CA TYR A 19 30.44 0.30 -14.31
C TYR A 19 31.06 0.94 -13.06
N PRO A 20 32.38 1.08 -12.97
CA PRO A 20 33.01 1.83 -11.90
C PRO A 20 32.65 3.31 -12.08
N VAL A 21 31.59 3.75 -11.42
CA VAL A 21 31.28 5.18 -11.32
C VAL A 21 32.00 5.71 -10.08
N CYS A 22 32.98 6.57 -10.29
CA CYS A 22 33.64 7.34 -9.24
C CYS A 22 32.61 8.27 -8.58
N ALA A 23 31.90 7.78 -7.59
CA ALA A 23 31.31 8.62 -6.56
C ALA A 23 32.24 8.55 -5.35
N GLN A 24 32.65 9.70 -4.84
CA GLN A 24 33.45 9.84 -3.61
C GLN A 24 32.58 9.48 -2.40
N ASP A 25 32.21 8.23 -2.25
CA ASP A 25 31.57 7.73 -1.05
C ASP A 25 32.66 7.10 -0.18
N THR A 26 33.17 7.87 0.78
CA THR A 26 34.22 7.45 1.71
C THR A 26 33.73 6.51 2.80
N ALA A 27 32.39 6.30 2.90
CA ALA A 27 31.81 5.41 3.89
C ALA A 27 31.79 3.96 3.39
N GLY A 28 32.42 3.04 4.12
CA GLY A 28 32.36 1.61 3.84
C GLY A 28 30.94 1.06 3.89
N ILE A 29 30.65 -0.02 3.15
CA ILE A 29 29.31 -0.64 3.07
C ILE A 29 28.70 -0.96 4.44
N ALA A 30 29.51 -1.38 5.43
CA ALA A 30 29.04 -1.64 6.78
C ALA A 30 28.51 -0.37 7.48
N GLN A 31 29.13 0.78 7.23
CA GLN A 31 28.65 2.07 7.77
C GLN A 31 27.38 2.53 7.09
N ARG A 32 27.25 2.36 5.77
CA ARG A 32 26.00 2.61 5.02
C ARG A 32 24.89 1.70 5.50
N ALA A 33 25.12 0.41 5.63
CA ALA A 33 24.19 -0.56 6.18
C ALA A 33 23.70 -0.17 7.60
N ARG A 34 24.60 0.36 8.43
CA ARG A 34 24.26 0.87 9.75
C ARG A 34 23.41 2.15 9.67
N ALA A 35 23.69 3.06 8.73
CA ALA A 35 22.92 4.28 8.54
C ALA A 35 21.47 4.00 8.08
N GLU A 36 21.28 3.01 7.19
CA GLU A 36 19.98 2.56 6.72
C GLU A 36 19.06 2.05 7.84
N GLN A 37 19.61 1.57 8.94
CA GLN A 37 18.87 1.03 10.08
C GLN A 37 18.39 2.08 11.07
N SER A 38 18.73 3.36 10.89
CA SER A 38 18.30 4.44 11.77
C SER A 38 16.79 4.68 11.67
N VAL A 39 16.08 4.60 12.79
CA VAL A 39 14.65 4.85 12.88
C VAL A 39 14.32 6.30 12.51
N VAL A 40 15.09 7.25 13.01
CA VAL A 40 14.90 8.68 12.74
C VAL A 40 15.16 8.99 11.27
N VAL A 41 16.19 8.39 10.65
CA VAL A 41 16.47 8.56 9.22
C VAL A 41 15.29 8.08 8.37
N GLN A 42 14.71 6.93 8.68
CA GLN A 42 13.55 6.38 7.96
C GLN A 42 12.31 7.29 8.07
N LEU A 43 12.05 7.87 9.24
CA LEU A 43 10.95 8.82 9.43
C LEU A 43 11.16 10.13 8.65
N VAL A 44 12.39 10.65 8.63
CA VAL A 44 12.74 11.85 7.86
C VAL A 44 12.64 11.60 6.36
N ASP A 45 13.04 10.44 5.86
CA ASP A 45 12.98 10.09 4.42
C ASP A 45 11.57 10.15 3.84
N GLN A 46 10.55 9.97 4.66
CA GLN A 46 9.15 10.06 4.23
C GLN A 46 8.78 11.45 3.68
N HIS A 47 9.49 12.51 4.06
CA HIS A 47 9.26 13.88 3.57
C HIS A 47 10.02 14.22 2.29
N TYR A 48 10.89 13.30 1.79
CA TYR A 48 11.67 13.49 0.55
C TYR A 48 11.10 12.65 -0.62
N ARG A 49 9.77 12.51 -0.69
CA ARG A 49 9.09 11.69 -1.71
C ARG A 49 9.09 12.34 -3.09
N SER A 50 9.12 13.68 -3.18
CA SER A 50 9.19 14.37 -4.47
C SER A 50 10.41 13.92 -5.28
N PRO A 51 10.27 13.60 -6.57
CA PRO A 51 11.42 13.34 -7.43
C PRO A 51 12.49 14.44 -7.37
N ALA A 52 12.10 15.72 -7.26
CA ALA A 52 13.02 16.84 -7.14
C ALA A 52 13.81 16.88 -5.82
N LEU A 53 13.33 16.21 -4.76
CA LEU A 53 14.00 16.18 -3.45
C LEU A 53 14.89 14.94 -3.27
N LYS A 54 14.89 13.99 -4.20
CA LYS A 54 15.66 12.74 -4.08
C LYS A 54 17.15 12.95 -3.91
N ARG A 55 17.72 14.02 -4.48
CA ARG A 55 19.13 14.38 -4.29
C ARG A 55 19.48 14.75 -2.83
N LEU A 56 18.48 15.18 -2.04
CA LEU A 56 18.64 15.56 -0.64
C LEU A 56 18.27 14.42 0.34
N MET A 57 17.72 13.34 -0.19
CA MET A 57 17.17 12.25 0.64
C MET A 57 18.25 11.53 1.46
N ARG A 58 19.41 11.25 0.85
CA ARG A 58 20.55 10.56 1.48
C ARG A 58 21.85 11.08 0.87
N SER A 59 22.95 10.94 1.60
CA SER A 59 24.30 11.31 1.14
C SER A 59 25.14 10.11 0.70
N TRP A 60 24.59 8.90 0.75
CA TRP A 60 25.29 7.66 0.39
C TRP A 60 24.48 6.83 -0.61
N ASP A 61 25.20 6.07 -1.39
CA ASP A 61 24.61 5.10 -2.31
C ASP A 61 24.21 3.83 -1.55
N VAL A 62 23.09 3.25 -1.96
CA VAL A 62 22.62 1.98 -1.42
C VAL A 62 21.87 1.21 -2.49
N SER A 63 22.19 -0.06 -2.60
CA SER A 63 21.42 -1.03 -3.38
C SER A 63 21.15 -2.25 -2.53
N THR A 64 19.93 -2.79 -2.64
CA THR A 64 19.50 -3.98 -1.91
C THR A 64 18.79 -4.93 -2.84
N ILE A 65 18.98 -6.21 -2.61
CA ILE A 65 18.14 -7.27 -3.18
C ILE A 65 17.83 -8.27 -2.08
N ASP A 66 16.58 -8.62 -1.94
CA ASP A 66 16.15 -9.63 -0.97
C ASP A 66 15.06 -10.54 -1.53
N ALA A 67 15.00 -11.74 -0.99
CA ALA A 67 13.92 -12.70 -1.21
C ALA A 67 13.38 -13.16 0.13
N GLY A 68 12.06 -13.34 0.23
CA GLY A 68 11.47 -13.73 1.50
C GLY A 68 10.12 -14.40 1.36
N HIS A 69 9.74 -15.04 2.45
CA HIS A 69 8.46 -15.69 2.63
C HIS A 69 7.71 -15.03 3.79
N ARG A 70 6.39 -14.83 3.63
CA ARG A 70 5.51 -14.33 4.68
C ARG A 70 4.26 -15.18 4.75
N TYR A 71 3.85 -15.48 5.98
CA TYR A 71 2.58 -16.14 6.30
C TYR A 71 1.81 -15.30 7.29
N GLU A 72 0.51 -15.11 7.05
CA GLU A 72 -0.41 -14.38 7.92
C GLU A 72 -1.72 -15.14 8.05
N THR A 73 -2.30 -15.14 9.25
CA THR A 73 -3.62 -15.73 9.53
C THR A 73 -4.32 -14.90 10.60
N ASN A 74 -5.66 -14.78 10.49
CA ASN A 74 -6.51 -14.08 11.43
C ASN A 74 -7.81 -14.84 11.61
N ASP A 75 -8.25 -15.02 12.86
CA ASP A 75 -9.51 -15.68 13.20
C ASP A 75 -10.71 -14.78 12.87
N THR A 76 -10.54 -13.45 12.99
CA THR A 76 -11.53 -12.45 12.57
C THR A 76 -10.92 -11.54 11.49
N TYR A 77 -11.67 -11.25 10.45
CA TYR A 77 -11.18 -10.59 9.25
C TYR A 77 -12.30 -9.97 8.42
N ASN A 78 -11.94 -9.08 7.50
CA ASN A 78 -12.85 -8.63 6.46
C ASN A 78 -13.04 -9.75 5.43
N TYR A 79 -14.25 -10.28 5.31
CA TYR A 79 -14.57 -11.39 4.41
C TYR A 79 -14.18 -11.12 2.95
N GLN A 80 -14.29 -9.87 2.51
CA GLN A 80 -13.96 -9.47 1.14
C GLN A 80 -12.44 -9.28 0.89
N GLU A 81 -11.60 -9.39 1.94
CA GLU A 81 -10.13 -9.31 1.85
C GLU A 81 -9.44 -10.62 2.22
N GLY A 82 -10.14 -11.52 2.96
CA GLY A 82 -9.69 -12.85 3.34
C GLY A 82 -9.07 -12.96 4.72
N SER A 83 -8.97 -14.20 5.21
CA SER A 83 -8.52 -14.54 6.57
C SER A 83 -7.01 -14.51 6.77
N GLY A 84 -6.25 -14.42 5.69
CA GLY A 84 -4.79 -14.41 5.72
C GLY A 84 -4.20 -14.83 4.39
N TYR A 85 -2.86 -14.94 4.35
CA TYR A 85 -2.17 -15.27 3.11
C TYR A 85 -0.81 -15.93 3.36
N ARG A 86 -0.32 -16.61 2.35
CA ARG A 86 1.10 -16.94 2.20
C ARG A 86 1.67 -16.24 0.97
N GLN A 87 2.89 -15.76 1.08
CA GLN A 87 3.52 -14.96 0.06
C GLN A 87 4.99 -15.30 -0.08
N LEU A 88 5.47 -15.46 -1.31
CA LEU A 88 6.87 -15.41 -1.68
C LEU A 88 7.12 -14.10 -2.42
N GLY A 89 8.20 -13.39 -2.10
CA GLY A 89 8.55 -12.14 -2.74
C GLY A 89 10.04 -12.01 -3.01
N VAL A 90 10.37 -11.26 -4.06
CA VAL A 90 11.73 -10.79 -4.36
C VAL A 90 11.64 -9.29 -4.56
N ASN A 91 12.51 -8.55 -3.87
CA ASN A 91 12.58 -7.09 -3.96
C ASN A 91 13.99 -6.66 -4.31
N ALA A 92 14.12 -5.65 -5.14
CA ALA A 92 15.37 -4.98 -5.41
C ALA A 92 15.13 -3.47 -5.35
N ALA A 93 16.03 -2.72 -4.73
CA ALA A 93 15.97 -1.27 -4.67
C ALA A 93 17.38 -0.68 -4.78
N SER A 94 17.49 0.46 -5.43
CA SER A 94 18.77 1.17 -5.58
C SER A 94 18.56 2.67 -5.54
N LEU A 95 19.49 3.38 -4.89
CA LEU A 95 19.63 4.81 -4.96
C LEU A 95 21.11 5.11 -5.15
N ARG A 96 21.45 5.83 -6.23
CA ARG A 96 22.82 6.14 -6.62
C ARG A 96 23.00 7.59 -6.96
N HIS A 97 24.04 8.21 -6.41
CA HIS A 97 24.48 9.55 -6.75
C HIS A 97 25.46 9.48 -7.94
N MET A 98 25.17 10.25 -8.96
CA MET A 98 25.97 10.36 -10.16
C MET A 98 26.54 11.79 -10.28
N ALA A 99 27.55 11.99 -11.11
CA ALA A 99 28.17 13.30 -11.31
C ALA A 99 27.18 14.43 -11.66
N LYS A 100 26.08 14.10 -12.37
CA LYS A 100 25.07 15.07 -12.84
C LYS A 100 23.70 14.92 -12.20
N GLY A 101 23.53 13.99 -11.23
CA GLY A 101 22.21 13.77 -10.62
C GLY A 101 22.14 12.55 -9.74
N THR A 102 20.93 12.16 -9.35
CA THR A 102 20.66 10.98 -8.53
C THR A 102 19.68 10.08 -9.29
N LEU A 103 20.05 8.82 -9.43
CA LEU A 103 19.23 7.75 -10.00
C LEU A 103 18.68 6.89 -8.87
N TRP A 104 17.42 6.51 -8.97
CA TRP A 104 16.83 5.51 -8.07
C TRP A 104 15.87 4.59 -8.82
N GLY A 105 15.61 3.45 -8.22
CA GLY A 105 14.61 2.53 -8.74
C GLY A 105 14.36 1.38 -7.78
N ASP A 106 13.21 0.76 -7.94
CA ASP A 106 12.83 -0.45 -7.26
C ASP A 106 12.12 -1.41 -8.23
N ALA A 107 12.27 -2.70 -7.95
CA ALA A 107 11.61 -3.79 -8.65
C ALA A 107 11.09 -4.79 -7.64
N GLN A 108 9.88 -5.28 -7.84
CA GLN A 108 9.23 -6.26 -6.99
C GLN A 108 8.61 -7.38 -7.82
N TYR A 109 8.85 -8.61 -7.41
CA TYR A 109 8.06 -9.78 -7.76
C TYR A 109 7.38 -10.33 -6.52
N GLN A 110 6.12 -10.75 -6.64
CA GLN A 110 5.38 -11.33 -5.54
C GLN A 110 4.44 -12.42 -6.05
N ASN A 111 4.47 -13.59 -5.41
CA ASN A 111 3.47 -14.63 -5.56
C ASN A 111 2.77 -14.81 -4.22
N LYS A 112 1.44 -14.57 -4.19
CA LYS A 112 0.63 -14.58 -2.98
C LYS A 112 -0.60 -15.46 -3.17
N ARG A 113 -0.92 -16.26 -2.14
CA ARG A 113 -2.19 -16.96 -2.04
C ARG A 113 -2.95 -16.46 -0.81
N THR A 114 -4.08 -15.79 -1.04
CA THR A 114 -5.00 -15.31 0.00
C THR A 114 -6.02 -16.40 0.30
N PHE A 115 -6.33 -16.62 1.59
CA PHE A 115 -7.27 -17.63 2.06
C PHE A 115 -8.57 -16.97 2.54
N GLY A 116 -9.67 -17.74 2.56
CA GLY A 116 -10.93 -17.30 3.16
C GLY A 116 -11.53 -16.05 2.51
N LEU A 117 -11.25 -15.80 1.23
CA LEU A 117 -11.82 -14.69 0.50
C LEU A 117 -13.24 -15.02 0.08
N ASN A 118 -14.23 -14.27 0.57
CA ASN A 118 -15.64 -14.43 0.27
C ASN A 118 -16.25 -13.11 -0.21
N TYR A 119 -17.34 -13.18 -0.96
CA TYR A 119 -18.07 -12.02 -1.47
C TYR A 119 -17.19 -11.03 -2.29
N ASN A 120 -16.14 -11.53 -2.91
CA ASN A 120 -15.26 -10.75 -3.78
C ASN A 120 -14.60 -11.63 -4.83
N GLU A 121 -14.94 -11.39 -6.10
CA GLU A 121 -14.36 -11.99 -7.31
C GLU A 121 -13.50 -10.97 -8.06
N SER A 122 -12.86 -10.06 -7.35
CA SER A 122 -12.05 -9.00 -7.95
C SER A 122 -10.71 -8.87 -7.24
N MET A 123 -9.75 -8.26 -7.92
CA MET A 123 -8.49 -7.84 -7.30
C MET A 123 -8.60 -6.40 -6.78
N ASP A 124 -7.61 -5.96 -6.01
CA ASP A 124 -7.45 -4.56 -5.56
C ASP A 124 -8.73 -4.00 -4.92
N TYR A 125 -9.31 -4.73 -3.96
CA TYR A 125 -10.53 -4.35 -3.24
C TYR A 125 -10.54 -2.87 -2.82
N ASP A 126 -9.48 -2.37 -2.20
CA ASP A 126 -9.37 -0.98 -1.75
C ASP A 126 -9.52 0.07 -2.87
N ILE A 127 -9.14 -0.30 -4.10
CA ILE A 127 -9.20 0.61 -5.26
C ILE A 127 -10.60 0.65 -5.84
N ILE A 128 -11.26 -0.52 -5.97
CA ILE A 128 -12.52 -0.66 -6.69
C ILE A 128 -13.76 -0.72 -5.81
N ALA A 129 -13.61 -1.01 -4.49
CA ALA A 129 -14.74 -1.03 -3.56
C ALA A 129 -15.53 0.29 -3.59
N PRO A 130 -16.87 0.20 -3.50
CA PRO A 130 -17.65 -0.99 -3.19
C PRO A 130 -17.99 -1.85 -4.41
N TYR A 131 -17.71 -1.41 -5.63
CA TYR A 131 -18.20 -1.98 -6.88
C TYR A 131 -17.46 -3.23 -7.34
N VAL A 132 -17.29 -4.20 -6.43
CA VAL A 132 -16.67 -5.49 -6.76
C VAL A 132 -17.64 -6.41 -7.50
N MET A 133 -17.12 -7.38 -8.19
CA MET A 133 -17.86 -8.56 -8.63
C MET A 133 -17.79 -9.57 -7.48
N ALA A 134 -18.89 -10.25 -7.16
CA ALA A 134 -19.02 -11.05 -5.96
C ALA A 134 -19.82 -12.34 -6.20
N ASP A 135 -19.50 -13.35 -5.41
CA ASP A 135 -20.26 -14.59 -5.24
C ASP A 135 -20.40 -14.94 -3.76
N THR A 136 -21.14 -16.01 -3.46
CA THR A 136 -21.35 -16.52 -2.10
C THR A 136 -20.50 -17.77 -1.80
N VAL A 137 -19.72 -18.27 -2.75
CA VAL A 137 -18.96 -19.53 -2.61
C VAL A 137 -17.61 -19.30 -1.95
N GLY A 138 -16.96 -18.18 -2.30
CA GLY A 138 -15.66 -17.82 -1.80
C GLY A 138 -14.53 -18.78 -2.17
N GLY A 139 -13.37 -18.63 -1.53
CA GLY A 139 -12.23 -19.52 -1.74
C GLY A 139 -10.87 -18.87 -1.55
N ALA A 140 -9.86 -19.45 -2.18
CA ALA A 140 -8.51 -18.91 -2.19
C ALA A 140 -8.22 -18.20 -3.51
N LEU A 141 -7.66 -17.00 -3.43
CA LEU A 141 -7.20 -16.22 -4.57
C LEU A 141 -5.67 -16.32 -4.68
N GLN A 142 -5.18 -16.75 -5.83
CA GLN A 142 -3.76 -16.73 -6.15
C GLN A 142 -3.44 -15.51 -7.00
N THR A 143 -2.39 -14.77 -6.63
CA THR A 143 -1.98 -13.55 -7.32
C THR A 143 -0.49 -13.54 -7.59
N GLU A 144 -0.11 -13.10 -8.79
CA GLU A 144 1.28 -12.77 -9.15
C GLU A 144 1.38 -11.28 -9.45
N ARG A 145 2.37 -10.62 -8.87
CA ARG A 145 2.62 -9.19 -9.04
C ARG A 145 4.02 -8.94 -9.56
N TYR A 146 4.10 -8.04 -10.52
CA TYR A 146 5.32 -7.45 -11.04
C TYR A 146 5.21 -5.94 -10.95
N ALA A 147 6.13 -5.30 -10.22
CA ALA A 147 6.13 -3.85 -10.10
C ALA A 147 7.55 -3.31 -10.32
N PHE A 148 7.62 -2.19 -11.03
CA PHE A 148 8.87 -1.50 -11.34
C PHE A 148 8.65 0.00 -11.18
N ARG A 149 9.62 0.67 -10.60
CA ARG A 149 9.63 2.12 -10.50
C ARG A 149 11.06 2.62 -10.67
N GLY A 150 11.23 3.73 -11.36
CA GLY A 150 12.53 4.35 -11.53
C GLY A 150 12.40 5.84 -11.77
N GLY A 151 13.44 6.57 -11.39
CA GLY A 151 13.46 8.02 -11.54
C GLY A 151 14.86 8.59 -11.55
N TYR A 152 14.94 9.82 -12.02
CA TYR A 152 16.17 10.58 -12.10
C TYR A 152 15.93 12.02 -11.62
N ALA A 153 16.84 12.52 -10.78
CA ALA A 153 16.84 13.89 -10.29
C ALA A 153 18.14 14.60 -10.69
N TRP A 154 18.02 15.85 -11.14
CA TRP A 154 19.17 16.67 -11.56
C TRP A 154 19.01 18.09 -11.07
N GLN A 155 20.11 18.82 -11.03
CA GLN A 155 20.15 20.25 -10.67
C GLN A 155 20.58 21.08 -11.87
N ARG A 156 19.93 22.25 -12.04
CA ARG A 156 20.32 23.27 -12.98
C ARG A 156 20.20 24.66 -12.34
N GLY A 157 21.32 25.27 -12.08
CA GLY A 157 21.37 26.53 -11.33
C GLY A 157 20.82 26.36 -9.91
N ARG A 158 19.79 27.13 -9.58
CA ARG A 158 19.12 27.12 -8.27
C ARG A 158 17.92 26.16 -8.20
N TRP A 159 17.65 25.44 -9.30
CA TRP A 159 16.52 24.54 -9.41
C TRP A 159 16.96 23.09 -9.37
N ASP A 160 16.22 22.29 -8.63
CA ASP A 160 16.27 20.83 -8.66
C ASP A 160 15.04 20.33 -9.40
N TYR A 161 15.25 19.41 -10.32
CA TYR A 161 14.21 18.75 -11.10
C TYR A 161 14.26 17.25 -10.87
N GLY A 162 13.16 16.59 -11.07
CA GLY A 162 13.11 15.14 -11.03
C GLY A 162 11.91 14.59 -11.76
N ALA A 163 12.08 13.40 -12.31
CA ALA A 163 11.01 12.62 -12.93
C ALA A 163 11.09 11.18 -12.46
N GLU A 164 9.94 10.56 -12.27
CA GLU A 164 9.77 9.17 -11.87
C GLU A 164 8.65 8.55 -12.69
N ALA A 165 8.81 7.29 -13.09
CA ALA A 165 7.76 6.49 -13.70
C ALA A 165 7.71 5.12 -13.04
N GLY A 166 6.52 4.53 -13.01
CA GLY A 166 6.29 3.21 -12.46
C GLY A 166 5.22 2.45 -13.22
N PHE A 167 5.33 1.14 -13.13
CA PHE A 167 4.38 0.18 -13.67
C PHE A 167 4.15 -0.93 -12.67
N ARG A 168 2.89 -1.34 -12.51
CA ARG A 168 2.48 -2.54 -11.80
C ARG A 168 1.58 -3.38 -12.69
N GLY A 169 1.93 -4.65 -12.85
CA GLY A 169 1.12 -5.65 -13.51
C GLY A 169 0.82 -6.78 -12.54
N ASP A 170 -0.45 -7.11 -12.33
CA ASP A 170 -0.87 -8.22 -11.50
C ASP A 170 -1.73 -9.18 -12.32
N GLN A 171 -1.63 -10.48 -12.01
CA GLN A 171 -2.57 -11.49 -12.45
C GLN A 171 -3.12 -12.22 -11.22
N GLY A 172 -4.43 -12.41 -11.17
CA GLY A 172 -5.10 -13.14 -10.10
C GLY A 172 -6.07 -14.17 -10.65
N TYR A 173 -6.14 -15.34 -10.01
CA TYR A 173 -7.04 -16.40 -10.44
C TYR A 173 -7.53 -17.28 -9.28
N ARG A 174 -8.71 -17.89 -9.49
CA ARG A 174 -9.27 -18.95 -8.64
C ARG A 174 -9.39 -20.26 -9.41
N ASN A 175 -9.24 -21.37 -8.68
CA ASN A 175 -9.40 -22.72 -9.23
C ASN A 175 -10.76 -23.35 -8.89
N ARG A 176 -11.67 -22.59 -8.27
CA ARG A 176 -13.02 -23.01 -7.88
C ARG A 176 -14.05 -22.13 -8.57
N ASP A 177 -15.15 -22.71 -9.04
CA ASP A 177 -16.23 -21.95 -9.69
C ASP A 177 -16.97 -21.03 -8.70
N PRO A 178 -17.20 -19.77 -9.07
CA PRO A 178 -16.81 -19.11 -10.30
C PRO A 178 -15.29 -18.97 -10.39
N ARG A 179 -14.70 -19.31 -11.56
CA ARG A 179 -13.26 -19.19 -11.79
C ARG A 179 -12.95 -17.81 -12.31
N MET A 180 -12.60 -16.94 -11.41
CA MET A 180 -12.09 -15.62 -11.75
C MET A 180 -10.70 -15.73 -12.38
N ASN A 181 -10.48 -14.97 -13.44
CA ASN A 181 -9.17 -14.63 -13.98
C ASN A 181 -9.11 -13.11 -14.14
N ALA A 182 -8.29 -12.44 -13.35
CA ALA A 182 -8.18 -11.00 -13.37
C ALA A 182 -6.77 -10.55 -13.73
N VAL A 183 -6.69 -9.50 -14.55
CA VAL A 183 -5.44 -8.84 -14.93
C VAL A 183 -5.53 -7.37 -14.56
N VAL A 184 -4.50 -6.88 -13.87
CA VAL A 184 -4.37 -5.47 -13.46
C VAL A 184 -3.16 -4.85 -14.13
N ALA A 185 -3.31 -3.62 -14.61
CA ALA A 185 -2.22 -2.75 -15.04
C ALA A 185 -2.40 -1.35 -14.41
N ASP A 186 -1.37 -0.89 -13.70
CA ASP A 186 -1.34 0.46 -13.09
C ASP A 186 -0.04 1.15 -13.53
N ILE A 187 -0.17 2.19 -14.34
CA ILE A 187 0.95 3.00 -14.85
C ILE A 187 0.89 4.34 -14.16
N ASN A 188 2.03 4.80 -13.65
CA ASN A 188 2.12 6.10 -13.01
C ASN A 188 3.38 6.86 -13.47
N ALA A 189 3.28 8.19 -13.42
CA ALA A 189 4.39 9.07 -13.65
C ALA A 189 4.29 10.29 -12.73
N THR A 190 5.43 10.79 -12.27
CA THR A 190 5.52 11.97 -11.41
C THR A 190 6.67 12.85 -11.88
N ILE A 191 6.41 14.13 -12.05
CA ILE A 191 7.42 15.14 -12.29
C ILE A 191 7.49 16.10 -11.11
N GLY A 192 8.65 16.63 -10.83
CA GLY A 192 8.85 17.56 -9.73
C GLY A 192 9.88 18.63 -10.05
N ALA A 193 9.66 19.80 -9.47
CA ALA A 193 10.61 20.90 -9.49
C ALA A 193 10.75 21.47 -8.08
N GLY A 194 11.97 21.82 -7.69
CA GLY A 194 12.28 22.41 -6.40
C GLY A 194 13.22 23.60 -6.54
N ARG A 195 13.11 24.56 -5.64
CA ARG A 195 13.98 25.72 -5.59
C ARG A 195 14.47 25.97 -4.17
N SER A 196 15.71 26.35 -4.04
CA SER A 196 16.26 26.82 -2.78
C SER A 196 15.55 28.07 -2.31
N LEU A 197 14.74 27.96 -1.24
CA LEU A 197 14.06 29.08 -0.59
C LEU A 197 15.08 29.90 0.24
N SER A 198 16.00 29.21 0.88
CA SER A 198 17.09 29.80 1.66
C SER A 198 18.33 28.90 1.62
N SER A 199 19.40 29.29 2.33
CA SER A 199 20.55 28.39 2.55
C SER A 199 20.17 27.08 3.26
N ARG A 200 19.10 27.09 4.06
CA ARG A 200 18.67 25.95 4.89
C ARG A 200 17.53 25.13 4.28
N TYR A 201 16.61 25.75 3.52
CA TYR A 201 15.37 25.13 3.09
C TYR A 201 15.21 25.08 1.58
N GLN A 202 14.56 24.03 1.12
CA GLN A 202 14.12 23.79 -0.24
C GLN A 202 12.60 23.75 -0.26
N LEU A 203 11.97 24.51 -1.17
CA LEU A 203 10.56 24.37 -1.53
C LEU A 203 10.49 23.54 -2.83
N ALA A 204 9.63 22.54 -2.86
CA ALA A 204 9.43 21.75 -4.06
C ALA A 204 7.94 21.51 -4.31
N ALA A 205 7.60 21.31 -5.58
CA ALA A 205 6.28 20.89 -6.00
C ALA A 205 6.41 19.68 -6.92
N SER A 206 5.43 18.82 -6.91
CA SER A 206 5.33 17.69 -7.83
C SER A 206 3.90 17.50 -8.33
N LEU A 207 3.78 16.94 -9.53
CA LEU A 207 2.51 16.50 -10.11
C LEU A 207 2.65 15.05 -10.52
N GLY A 208 1.86 14.18 -9.87
CA GLY A 208 1.73 12.78 -10.19
C GLY A 208 0.46 12.50 -10.98
N GLY A 209 0.53 11.56 -11.93
CA GLY A 209 -0.60 11.03 -12.67
C GLY A 209 -0.53 9.52 -12.76
N SER A 210 -1.68 8.82 -12.74
CA SER A 210 -1.73 7.39 -13.00
C SER A 210 -2.98 6.97 -13.76
N ARG A 211 -2.84 5.86 -14.49
CA ARG A 211 -3.93 5.14 -15.14
C ARG A 211 -3.97 3.72 -14.61
N TYR A 212 -5.10 3.35 -14.04
CA TYR A 212 -5.44 2.03 -13.55
C TYR A 212 -6.37 1.32 -14.52
N ARG A 213 -6.13 0.04 -14.78
CA ARG A 213 -7.04 -0.84 -15.51
C ARG A 213 -7.06 -2.21 -14.86
N GLN A 214 -8.25 -2.76 -14.67
CA GLN A 214 -8.47 -4.14 -14.28
C GLN A 214 -9.51 -4.78 -15.19
N VAL A 215 -9.24 -6.00 -15.59
CA VAL A 215 -10.17 -6.87 -16.34
C VAL A 215 -10.42 -8.08 -15.48
N ASN A 216 -11.68 -8.42 -15.24
CA ASN A 216 -12.11 -9.62 -14.56
C ASN A 216 -12.93 -10.47 -15.51
N GLU A 217 -12.41 -11.63 -15.86
CA GLU A 217 -13.09 -12.65 -16.65
C GLU A 217 -13.59 -13.75 -15.74
N LEU A 218 -14.77 -14.31 -16.02
CA LEU A 218 -15.34 -15.45 -15.29
C LEU A 218 -15.51 -16.65 -16.19
N SER A 219 -15.13 -17.80 -15.69
CA SER A 219 -15.41 -19.08 -16.33
C SER A 219 -16.02 -20.07 -15.32
N PHE A 220 -16.79 -21.02 -15.86
CA PHE A 220 -17.44 -22.07 -15.08
C PHE A 220 -17.11 -23.41 -15.74
N VAL A 221 -16.72 -24.38 -14.93
CA VAL A 221 -16.40 -25.74 -15.37
C VAL A 221 -17.53 -26.70 -15.01
N ASN A 222 -18.27 -26.41 -13.94
CA ASN A 222 -19.43 -27.22 -13.57
C ASN A 222 -20.63 -26.85 -14.45
N GLU A 223 -21.08 -27.78 -15.28
CA GLU A 223 -22.25 -27.63 -16.18
C GLU A 223 -23.58 -27.81 -15.44
N MET A 224 -23.60 -28.47 -14.29
CA MET A 224 -24.80 -28.88 -13.56
C MET A 224 -25.37 -27.82 -12.64
N GLY A 225 -24.72 -26.70 -12.46
CA GLY A 225 -25.18 -25.58 -11.63
C GLY A 225 -24.11 -24.51 -11.49
N HIS A 226 -24.57 -23.26 -11.46
CA HIS A 226 -23.66 -22.13 -11.39
C HIS A 226 -23.99 -21.30 -10.15
N PRO A 227 -22.98 -20.96 -9.33
CA PRO A 227 -23.16 -20.00 -8.26
C PRO A 227 -23.68 -18.67 -8.78
N LEU A 228 -24.48 -17.99 -7.97
CA LEU A 228 -24.97 -16.66 -8.27
C LEU A 228 -23.80 -15.68 -8.21
N VAL A 229 -23.54 -15.00 -9.33
CA VAL A 229 -22.63 -13.87 -9.39
C VAL A 229 -23.44 -12.59 -9.38
N TYR A 230 -23.02 -11.60 -8.60
CA TYR A 230 -23.65 -10.30 -8.54
C TYR A 230 -22.61 -9.18 -8.47
N HIS A 231 -23.05 -7.96 -8.73
CA HIS A 231 -22.22 -6.77 -8.69
C HIS A 231 -22.54 -5.99 -7.42
N ASP A 232 -21.63 -6.10 -6.42
CA ASP A 232 -21.75 -5.40 -5.14
C ASP A 232 -21.74 -3.87 -5.38
N ALA A 233 -22.55 -3.17 -4.62
CA ALA A 233 -22.66 -1.72 -4.63
C ALA A 233 -22.34 -1.09 -3.26
N GLY A 234 -22.03 -1.93 -2.27
CA GLY A 234 -21.67 -1.55 -0.91
C GLY A 234 -22.81 -1.75 0.09
N LEU A 235 -22.44 -2.05 1.32
CA LEU A 235 -23.34 -2.31 2.45
C LEU A 235 -24.48 -3.29 2.12
N GLY A 236 -24.14 -4.34 1.35
CA GLY A 236 -25.10 -5.39 0.96
C GLY A 236 -26.11 -4.98 -0.10
N ALA A 237 -25.93 -3.82 -0.75
CA ALA A 237 -26.71 -3.43 -1.90
C ALA A 237 -26.10 -3.99 -3.19
N TYR A 238 -26.93 -4.37 -4.14
CA TYR A 238 -26.51 -4.80 -5.48
C TYR A 238 -27.61 -4.58 -6.49
N ASN A 239 -27.24 -4.48 -7.76
CA ASN A 239 -28.22 -4.32 -8.83
C ASN A 239 -28.85 -5.67 -9.21
N THR A 240 -30.12 -5.87 -8.88
CA THR A 240 -30.85 -7.12 -9.12
C THR A 240 -31.03 -7.44 -10.61
N LEU A 241 -31.10 -6.43 -11.50
CA LEU A 241 -31.16 -6.64 -12.95
C LEU A 241 -29.86 -7.23 -13.53
N LEU A 242 -28.74 -7.01 -12.84
CA LEU A 242 -27.42 -7.50 -13.23
C LEU A 242 -27.02 -8.77 -12.46
N ALA A 243 -27.81 -9.21 -11.49
CA ALA A 243 -27.54 -10.43 -10.74
C ALA A 243 -27.73 -11.66 -11.63
N GLY A 244 -26.83 -12.64 -11.51
CA GLY A 244 -26.81 -13.84 -12.34
C GLY A 244 -26.20 -13.65 -13.72
N THR A 245 -25.80 -12.44 -14.10
CA THR A 245 -25.06 -12.20 -15.34
C THR A 245 -23.63 -12.72 -15.18
N ARG A 246 -23.20 -13.57 -16.12
CA ARG A 246 -21.85 -14.12 -16.20
C ARG A 246 -20.98 -13.26 -17.11
N THR A 247 -21.01 -11.98 -16.92
CA THR A 247 -20.36 -10.99 -17.79
C THR A 247 -19.04 -10.54 -17.16
N ASP A 248 -18.05 -10.40 -18.02
CA ASP A 248 -16.77 -9.84 -17.63
C ASP A 248 -16.94 -8.39 -17.18
N ALA A 249 -16.18 -8.01 -16.17
CA ALA A 249 -16.16 -6.66 -15.62
C ALA A 249 -14.84 -5.95 -15.92
N TYR A 250 -14.94 -4.73 -16.37
CA TYR A 250 -13.81 -3.86 -16.69
C TYR A 250 -13.81 -2.65 -15.76
N TYR A 251 -12.64 -2.34 -15.21
CA TYR A 251 -12.43 -1.18 -14.36
C TYR A 251 -11.36 -0.29 -14.99
N THR A 252 -11.68 0.98 -15.20
CA THR A 252 -10.72 1.97 -15.69
C THR A 252 -10.70 3.18 -14.78
N GLY A 253 -9.54 3.51 -14.25
CA GLY A 253 -9.37 4.60 -13.29
C GLY A 253 -8.23 5.55 -13.66
N TYR A 254 -8.40 6.81 -13.26
CA TYR A 254 -7.40 7.87 -13.42
C TYR A 254 -7.21 8.59 -12.09
N ARG A 255 -5.96 8.93 -11.80
CA ARG A 255 -5.56 9.66 -10.60
C ARG A 255 -4.61 10.77 -10.96
N TRP A 256 -4.76 11.92 -10.30
CA TRP A 256 -3.76 12.97 -10.32
C TRP A 256 -3.52 13.50 -8.91
N THR A 257 -2.29 13.90 -8.63
CA THR A 257 -1.86 14.25 -7.27
C THR A 257 -0.82 15.38 -7.34
N PRO A 258 -1.21 16.66 -7.26
CA PRO A 258 -0.30 17.75 -6.96
C PRO A 258 0.12 17.69 -5.50
N THR A 259 1.39 17.98 -5.22
CA THR A 259 1.93 18.02 -3.86
C THR A 259 2.97 19.14 -3.75
N VAL A 260 2.96 19.84 -2.63
CA VAL A 260 3.97 20.86 -2.27
C VAL A 260 4.73 20.37 -1.04
N TYR A 261 6.04 20.61 -1.04
CA TYR A 261 6.95 20.16 0.00
C TYR A 261 7.83 21.29 0.48
N LEU A 262 8.06 21.34 1.79
CA LEU A 262 9.11 22.12 2.43
C LEU A 262 10.08 21.15 3.11
N ALA A 263 11.34 21.15 2.72
CA ALA A 263 12.35 20.25 3.26
C ALA A 263 13.65 20.96 3.58
N PRO A 264 14.30 20.68 4.72
CA PRO A 264 15.62 21.21 5.04
C PRO A 264 16.70 20.49 4.23
N LYS A 265 17.63 21.22 3.65
CA LYS A 265 18.75 20.64 2.89
C LYS A 265 19.68 19.77 3.73
N SER A 266 19.79 20.08 5.02
CA SER A 266 20.60 19.33 5.98
C SER A 266 19.86 18.17 6.62
N ARG A 267 18.59 17.94 6.25
CA ARG A 267 17.68 16.97 6.88
C ARG A 267 17.41 17.23 8.38
N LYS A 268 17.73 18.44 8.85
CA LYS A 268 17.49 18.93 10.21
C LYS A 268 16.66 20.20 10.14
N GLY A 269 15.58 20.26 10.94
CA GLY A 269 14.63 21.37 10.96
C GLY A 269 13.22 20.90 10.63
N TRP A 270 12.38 21.84 10.21
CA TRP A 270 10.99 21.58 9.86
C TRP A 270 10.86 20.93 8.49
N LEU A 271 9.98 19.94 8.44
CA LEU A 271 9.60 19.18 7.25
C LEU A 271 8.09 19.34 7.10
N ALA A 272 7.61 19.63 5.91
CA ALA A 272 6.17 19.71 5.69
C ALA A 272 5.81 19.31 4.26
N ASP A 273 4.65 18.72 4.09
CA ASP A 273 4.05 18.50 2.78
C ASP A 273 2.52 18.60 2.85
N VAL A 274 1.94 19.02 1.73
CA VAL A 274 0.50 18.99 1.53
C VAL A 274 0.20 18.50 0.14
N SER A 275 -0.75 17.59 0.00
CA SER A 275 -1.19 17.01 -1.26
C SER A 275 -2.70 16.99 -1.39
N TYR A 276 -3.17 17.14 -2.62
CA TYR A 276 -4.52 16.86 -3.02
C TYR A 276 -4.50 15.71 -4.02
N ARG A 277 -5.39 14.76 -3.87
CA ARG A 277 -5.53 13.64 -4.82
C ARG A 277 -6.97 13.54 -5.27
N ARG A 278 -7.16 13.51 -6.56
CA ARG A 278 -8.44 13.16 -7.17
C ARG A 278 -8.31 11.85 -7.91
N PHE A 279 -9.22 10.93 -7.62
CA PHE A 279 -9.34 9.63 -8.26
C PHE A 279 -10.72 9.47 -8.87
N SER A 280 -10.79 8.98 -10.09
CA SER A 280 -12.03 8.58 -10.75
C SER A 280 -11.88 7.18 -11.31
N LEU A 281 -12.93 6.35 -11.18
CA LEU A 281 -12.97 4.99 -11.70
C LEU A 281 -14.35 4.71 -12.29
N HIS A 282 -14.37 3.99 -13.40
CA HIS A 282 -15.57 3.48 -14.05
C HIS A 282 -15.55 1.95 -14.03
N LYS A 283 -16.71 1.34 -13.75
CA LYS A 283 -16.97 -0.09 -13.90
C LYS A 283 -17.90 -0.31 -15.09
N GLU A 284 -17.53 -1.17 -15.99
CA GLU A 284 -18.24 -1.53 -17.21
C GLU A 284 -18.43 -3.05 -17.25
N LEU A 285 -19.46 -3.53 -17.96
CA LEU A 285 -19.68 -4.95 -18.24
C LEU A 285 -19.59 -5.19 -19.74
N SER A 286 -19.11 -6.38 -20.15
CA SER A 286 -18.89 -6.69 -21.56
C SER A 286 -20.15 -6.62 -22.45
N ASN A 287 -21.31 -6.76 -21.85
CA ASN A 287 -22.60 -6.73 -22.56
C ASN A 287 -23.38 -5.42 -22.40
N ILE A 288 -22.80 -4.39 -21.76
CA ILE A 288 -23.45 -3.08 -21.54
C ILE A 288 -22.47 -1.98 -21.95
N LEU A 289 -22.88 -1.14 -22.89
CA LEU A 289 -22.03 -0.08 -23.45
C LEU A 289 -21.73 1.04 -22.44
N ASP A 290 -22.68 1.33 -21.55
CA ASP A 290 -22.53 2.39 -20.55
C ASP A 290 -21.90 1.86 -19.25
N PRO A 291 -21.07 2.66 -18.55
CA PRO A 291 -20.60 2.32 -17.22
C PRO A 291 -21.76 2.08 -16.25
N ILE A 292 -21.74 0.92 -15.58
CA ILE A 292 -22.76 0.56 -14.59
C ILE A 292 -22.54 1.28 -13.25
N ALA A 293 -21.30 1.64 -12.94
CA ALA A 293 -20.97 2.36 -11.73
C ALA A 293 -19.71 3.24 -11.91
N LYS A 294 -19.62 4.29 -11.09
CA LYS A 294 -18.49 5.21 -11.07
C LYS A 294 -18.10 5.55 -9.64
N ILE A 295 -16.80 5.70 -9.42
CA ILE A 295 -16.23 6.24 -8.17
C ILE A 295 -15.60 7.59 -8.47
N LYS A 296 -15.85 8.58 -7.60
CA LYS A 296 -15.08 9.82 -7.52
C LYS A 296 -14.58 9.97 -6.08
N ALA A 297 -13.28 10.07 -5.90
CA ALA A 297 -12.69 10.24 -4.58
C ALA A 297 -11.75 11.44 -4.56
N ASP A 298 -11.94 12.30 -3.57
CA ASP A 298 -11.10 13.44 -3.28
C ASP A 298 -10.39 13.20 -1.94
N THR A 299 -9.07 13.39 -1.91
CA THR A 299 -8.27 13.17 -0.72
C THR A 299 -7.33 14.35 -0.50
N TRP A 300 -7.43 14.96 0.67
CA TRP A 300 -6.45 15.89 1.18
C TRP A 300 -5.55 15.17 2.17
N ALA A 301 -4.25 15.31 2.04
CA ALA A 301 -3.30 14.78 3.01
C ALA A 301 -2.17 15.77 3.23
N GLY A 302 -1.63 15.79 4.43
CA GLY A 302 -0.50 16.64 4.77
C GLY A 302 0.25 16.10 5.96
N SER A 303 1.50 16.51 6.06
CA SER A 303 2.35 16.17 7.20
C SER A 303 3.22 17.36 7.60
N VAL A 304 3.51 17.44 8.89
CA VAL A 304 4.49 18.36 9.46
C VAL A 304 5.35 17.59 10.44
N GLY A 305 6.66 17.70 10.29
CA GLY A 305 7.62 17.07 11.19
C GLY A 305 8.78 17.99 11.52
N TYR A 306 9.46 17.69 12.61
CA TYR A 306 10.68 18.34 13.03
C TYR A 306 11.75 17.29 13.33
N ALA A 307 12.91 17.44 12.71
CA ALA A 307 14.05 16.58 12.93
C ALA A 307 15.26 17.35 13.45
N THR A 308 15.96 16.82 14.43
CA THR A 308 17.18 17.42 14.93
C THR A 308 18.24 16.38 15.29
N VAL A 309 19.49 16.81 15.28
CA VAL A 309 20.64 15.98 15.64
C VAL A 309 21.58 16.82 16.49
N TRP A 310 21.95 16.32 17.66
CA TRP A 310 22.95 16.93 18.53
C TRP A 310 23.90 15.86 19.09
N GLY A 311 25.18 16.02 18.84
CA GLY A 311 26.16 14.98 19.12
C GLY A 311 25.82 13.66 18.45
N ASN A 312 25.66 12.61 19.26
CA ASN A 312 25.29 11.26 18.82
C ASN A 312 23.79 10.95 18.98
N ARG A 313 22.95 11.96 19.21
CA ARG A 313 21.51 11.82 19.42
C ARG A 313 20.74 12.37 18.24
N ARG A 314 19.63 11.72 17.90
CA ARG A 314 18.68 12.15 16.87
C ARG A 314 17.26 12.13 17.44
N LEU A 315 16.48 13.11 17.07
CA LEU A 315 15.07 13.20 17.42
C LEU A 315 14.26 13.50 16.17
N TYR A 316 13.10 12.89 16.06
CA TYR A 316 12.06 13.24 15.14
C TYR A 316 10.74 13.29 15.91
N ALA A 317 9.89 14.26 15.56
CA ALA A 317 8.49 14.30 15.96
C ALA A 317 7.68 14.88 14.80
N GLY A 318 6.53 14.30 14.53
CA GLY A 318 5.70 14.73 13.42
C GLY A 318 4.24 14.33 13.58
N VAL A 319 3.40 15.01 12.82
CA VAL A 319 1.97 14.73 12.67
C VAL A 319 1.66 14.61 11.19
N GLN A 320 0.81 13.67 10.84
CA GLN A 320 0.26 13.51 9.50
C GLN A 320 -1.25 13.36 9.58
N GLY A 321 -1.94 13.92 8.61
CA GLY A 321 -3.40 13.85 8.52
C GLY A 321 -3.86 13.56 7.11
N GLN A 322 -4.99 12.88 7.00
CA GLN A 322 -5.67 12.62 5.74
C GLN A 322 -7.18 12.71 5.93
N VAL A 323 -7.84 13.35 4.97
CA VAL A 323 -9.30 13.36 4.85
C VAL A 323 -9.62 12.91 3.42
N GLN A 324 -10.41 11.86 3.29
CA GLN A 324 -10.88 11.35 2.01
C GLN A 324 -12.40 11.28 2.00
N GLN A 325 -13.00 11.77 0.92
CA GLN A 325 -14.38 11.51 0.59
C GLN A 325 -14.43 10.74 -0.73
N ARG A 326 -15.13 9.59 -0.71
CA ARG A 326 -15.33 8.73 -1.87
C ARG A 326 -16.83 8.60 -2.14
N ASN A 327 -17.26 9.01 -3.32
CA ASN A 327 -18.63 9.00 -3.78
C ASN A 327 -18.80 7.95 -4.87
N GLY A 328 -19.78 7.06 -4.69
CA GLY A 328 -20.15 6.03 -5.63
C GLY A 328 -21.46 6.38 -6.34
N TYR A 329 -21.44 6.38 -7.66
CA TYR A 329 -22.57 6.65 -8.52
C TYR A 329 -22.97 5.38 -9.24
N GLU A 330 -24.26 5.10 -9.29
CA GLU A 330 -24.82 3.92 -9.96
C GLU A 330 -25.73 4.32 -11.10
N ALA A 331 -25.59 3.63 -12.21
CA ALA A 331 -26.45 3.77 -13.36
C ALA A 331 -27.74 2.96 -13.16
N ARG A 332 -28.87 3.56 -13.51
CA ARG A 332 -30.15 2.89 -13.61
C ARG A 332 -30.45 2.61 -15.08
N PHE A 333 -30.88 1.38 -15.36
CA PHE A 333 -31.21 0.94 -16.71
C PHE A 333 -32.72 0.69 -16.84
N ASN A 334 -33.23 0.80 -18.04
CA ASN A 334 -34.57 0.34 -18.36
C ASN A 334 -34.65 -1.19 -18.40
N ASN A 335 -35.82 -1.75 -18.33
CA ASN A 335 -36.01 -3.17 -18.59
C ASN A 335 -35.61 -3.47 -20.04
N ARG A 336 -35.03 -4.67 -20.26
CA ARG A 336 -34.58 -5.13 -21.56
C ARG A 336 -35.67 -4.95 -22.60
N ASP A 337 -35.42 -4.09 -23.53
CA ASP A 337 -36.12 -4.09 -24.80
C ASP A 337 -35.39 -5.07 -25.72
N ALA A 338 -36.10 -5.99 -26.37
CA ALA A 338 -35.53 -7.02 -27.22
C ALA A 338 -34.71 -6.45 -28.40
N GLU A 339 -34.99 -5.22 -28.80
CA GLU A 339 -34.34 -4.56 -29.94
C GLU A 339 -33.17 -3.65 -29.55
N THR A 340 -33.20 -3.01 -28.37
CA THR A 340 -32.23 -1.96 -27.99
C THR A 340 -31.28 -2.37 -26.86
N GLY A 341 -31.50 -3.51 -26.24
CA GLY A 341 -30.73 -3.97 -25.09
C GLY A 341 -31.02 -3.11 -23.83
N MET A 342 -30.07 -3.10 -22.89
CA MET A 342 -30.14 -2.26 -21.69
C MET A 342 -29.69 -0.83 -21.98
N THR A 343 -30.61 0.13 -21.91
CA THR A 343 -30.30 1.56 -22.10
C THR A 343 -30.21 2.24 -20.73
N LYS A 344 -29.16 3.01 -20.51
CA LYS A 344 -29.00 3.83 -19.30
C LYS A 344 -30.05 4.96 -19.30
N ILE A 345 -30.83 5.04 -18.22
CA ILE A 345 -31.82 6.09 -18.00
C ILE A 345 -31.23 7.25 -17.22
N ASP A 346 -30.48 6.94 -16.15
CA ASP A 346 -30.06 7.90 -15.14
C ASP A 346 -28.81 7.40 -14.41
N GLU A 347 -28.16 8.28 -13.65
CA GLU A 347 -27.04 7.98 -12.77
C GLU A 347 -27.21 8.78 -11.47
N SER A 348 -27.16 8.11 -10.33
CA SER A 348 -27.37 8.75 -9.03
C SER A 348 -26.29 8.38 -8.03
N LEU A 349 -26.01 9.30 -7.10
CA LEU A 349 -25.16 9.04 -5.94
C LEU A 349 -25.85 8.05 -5.01
N ARG A 350 -25.20 6.92 -4.73
CA ARG A 350 -25.73 5.85 -3.88
C ARG A 350 -24.83 5.54 -2.70
N TYR A 351 -23.53 5.55 -2.89
CA TYR A 351 -22.55 5.18 -1.88
C TYR A 351 -21.66 6.35 -1.51
N ILE A 352 -21.43 6.56 -0.22
CA ILE A 352 -20.55 7.59 0.32
C ILE A 352 -19.63 6.92 1.35
N HIS A 353 -18.33 7.19 1.26
CA HIS A 353 -17.34 6.75 2.22
C HIS A 353 -16.44 7.91 2.62
N ASP A 354 -16.55 8.33 3.88
CA ASP A 354 -15.70 9.33 4.50
C ASP A 354 -14.66 8.64 5.38
N ASN A 355 -13.38 8.94 5.12
CA ASN A 355 -12.26 8.44 5.89
C ASN A 355 -11.43 9.61 6.41
N ARG A 356 -11.15 9.62 7.72
CA ARG A 356 -10.35 10.65 8.38
C ARG A 356 -9.29 9.97 9.24
N ILE A 357 -8.04 10.35 9.05
CA ILE A 357 -6.89 9.78 9.75
C ILE A 357 -6.03 10.93 10.27
N VAL A 358 -5.63 10.86 11.53
CA VAL A 358 -4.58 11.70 12.12
C VAL A 358 -3.62 10.79 12.85
N THR A 359 -2.33 10.93 12.59
CA THR A 359 -1.28 10.12 13.25
C THR A 359 -0.15 11.02 13.72
N PHE A 360 0.34 10.77 14.93
CA PHE A 360 1.52 11.36 15.52
C PHE A 360 2.62 10.32 15.59
N ASP A 361 3.81 10.67 15.16
CA ASP A 361 4.99 9.84 15.25
C ASP A 361 6.12 10.59 15.94
N ALA A 362 6.78 9.95 16.88
CA ALA A 362 7.97 10.47 17.53
C ALA A 362 9.02 9.38 17.67
N ALA A 363 10.29 9.73 17.48
CA ALA A 363 11.39 8.81 17.68
C ALA A 363 12.61 9.53 18.27
N PHE A 364 13.21 8.91 19.26
CA PHE A 364 14.50 9.28 19.80
C PHE A 364 15.49 8.15 19.53
N GLU A 365 16.66 8.50 19.05
CA GLU A 365 17.73 7.56 18.74
C GLU A 365 19.05 8.06 19.31
N GLN A 366 19.80 7.18 19.96
CA GLN A 366 21.15 7.44 20.44
C GLN A 366 22.14 6.47 19.79
N ASP A 367 23.16 7.02 19.17
CA ASP A 367 24.22 6.28 18.49
C ASP A 367 25.44 6.14 19.41
N GLY A 368 25.58 5.01 20.08
CA GLY A 368 26.77 4.68 20.89
C GLY A 368 27.89 4.09 20.03
N THR A 369 29.06 3.87 20.63
CA THR A 369 30.24 3.32 19.93
C THR A 369 30.00 1.92 19.38
N SER A 370 29.37 1.05 20.15
CA SER A 370 29.04 -0.32 19.73
C SER A 370 27.56 -0.62 19.66
N ILE A 371 26.74 0.11 20.42
CA ILE A 371 25.29 -0.10 20.48
C ILE A 371 24.58 1.20 20.10
N ARG A 372 23.67 1.13 19.14
CA ARG A 372 22.66 2.13 18.85
C ARG A 372 21.34 1.65 19.43
N TRP A 373 20.60 2.54 20.08
CA TRP A 373 19.24 2.24 20.50
C TRP A 373 18.28 3.37 20.12
N ALA A 374 17.04 3.01 19.94
CA ALA A 374 15.97 3.96 19.64
C ALA A 374 14.68 3.55 20.34
N ILE A 375 13.91 4.55 20.72
CA ILE A 375 12.51 4.41 21.09
C ILE A 375 11.68 5.19 20.10
N ALA A 376 10.63 4.59 19.58
CA ALA A 376 9.68 5.23 18.69
C ALA A 376 8.27 4.99 19.20
N GLY A 377 7.47 6.04 19.19
CA GLY A 377 6.05 6.02 19.55
C GLY A 377 5.21 6.48 18.37
N THR A 378 4.04 5.88 18.23
CA THR A 378 3.00 6.31 17.31
C THR A 378 1.67 6.37 18.05
N GLY A 379 0.81 7.28 17.65
CA GLY A 379 -0.55 7.37 18.19
C GLY A 379 -1.44 8.12 17.22
N GLY A 380 -2.72 7.84 17.21
CA GLY A 380 -3.60 8.51 16.27
C GLY A 380 -5.06 8.16 16.42
N TYR A 381 -5.84 8.79 15.56
CA TYR A 381 -7.28 8.63 15.44
C TYR A 381 -7.62 8.28 13.99
N VAL A 382 -8.50 7.31 13.84
CA VAL A 382 -9.09 6.93 12.55
C VAL A 382 -10.60 6.92 12.67
N TYR A 383 -11.26 7.49 11.70
CA TYR A 383 -12.72 7.45 11.57
C TYR A 383 -13.09 7.07 10.14
N ASN A 384 -13.94 6.06 10.02
CA ASN A 384 -14.51 5.58 8.78
C ASN A 384 -16.04 5.61 8.90
N SER A 385 -16.70 6.24 7.94
CA SER A 385 -18.15 6.23 7.80
C SER A 385 -18.51 5.81 6.38
N LEU A 386 -19.26 4.74 6.24
CA LEU A 386 -19.78 4.23 5.01
C LEU A 386 -21.30 4.36 5.04
N SER A 387 -21.90 4.90 4.00
CA SER A 387 -23.35 5.01 3.88
C SER A 387 -23.83 4.64 2.48
N TYR A 388 -25.02 4.04 2.40
CA TYR A 388 -25.74 3.77 1.19
C TYR A 388 -27.11 4.44 1.25
N VAL A 389 -27.44 5.28 0.25
CA VAL A 389 -28.53 6.26 0.33
C VAL A 389 -29.92 5.62 0.31
N ALA A 390 -30.11 4.55 -0.48
CA ALA A 390 -31.41 3.87 -0.59
C ALA A 390 -31.26 2.40 -1.00
N PRO A 391 -31.54 1.45 -0.09
CA PRO A 391 -32.04 1.65 1.29
C PRO A 391 -31.00 2.34 2.18
N ASP A 392 -31.45 3.05 3.20
CA ASP A 392 -30.57 3.79 4.12
C ASP A 392 -29.78 2.83 5.03
N ARG A 393 -28.51 2.62 4.70
CA ARG A 393 -27.60 1.75 5.45
C ARG A 393 -26.34 2.51 5.82
N VAL A 394 -25.88 2.28 7.05
CA VAL A 394 -24.74 3.00 7.59
C VAL A 394 -23.83 2.04 8.37
N MET A 395 -22.53 2.20 8.19
CA MET A 395 -21.49 1.60 9.03
C MET A 395 -20.47 2.68 9.43
N GLU A 396 -20.34 2.93 10.71
CA GLU A 396 -19.34 3.87 11.23
C GLU A 396 -18.45 3.19 12.26
N VAL A 397 -17.17 3.38 12.10
CA VAL A 397 -16.15 2.90 13.04
C VAL A 397 -15.11 3.98 13.26
N GLY A 398 -14.98 4.41 14.52
CA GLY A 398 -13.92 5.29 14.97
C GLY A 398 -13.06 4.62 16.01
N TYR A 399 -11.74 4.76 15.92
CA TYR A 399 -10.83 4.21 16.92
C TYR A 399 -9.60 5.08 17.18
N LEU A 400 -9.14 5.02 18.43
CA LEU A 400 -7.82 5.50 18.82
C LEU A 400 -6.83 4.34 18.74
N HIS A 401 -5.63 4.63 18.31
CA HIS A 401 -4.53 3.68 18.35
C HIS A 401 -3.28 4.31 18.92
N GLY A 402 -2.46 3.49 19.55
CA GLY A 402 -1.16 3.91 20.07
C GLY A 402 -0.21 2.73 20.16
N GLY A 403 1.08 3.01 20.07
CA GLY A 403 2.09 1.97 20.18
C GLY A 403 3.48 2.53 20.46
N VAL A 404 4.32 1.68 21.02
CA VAL A 404 5.73 1.95 21.31
C VAL A 404 6.58 0.84 20.69
N ARG A 405 7.71 1.22 20.14
CA ARG A 405 8.71 0.32 19.55
C ARG A 405 10.09 0.64 20.10
N LEU A 406 10.76 -0.37 20.64
CA LEU A 406 12.14 -0.34 21.09
C LEU A 406 13.01 -1.01 20.04
N VAL A 407 14.12 -0.38 19.69
CA VAL A 407 15.07 -0.87 18.71
C VAL A 407 16.47 -0.82 19.29
N ALA A 408 17.21 -1.90 19.18
CA ALA A 408 18.62 -1.96 19.55
C ALA A 408 19.42 -2.57 18.40
N THR A 409 20.53 -1.93 18.03
CA THR A 409 21.45 -2.44 17.02
C THR A 409 22.84 -2.50 17.62
N LYS A 410 23.41 -3.70 17.69
CA LYS A 410 24.80 -3.92 18.09
C LYS A 410 25.65 -4.21 16.87
N SER A 411 26.77 -3.52 16.75
CA SER A 411 27.70 -3.69 15.65
C SER A 411 29.08 -4.16 16.20
N TRP A 412 29.64 -5.10 15.49
CA TRP A 412 31.02 -5.59 15.67
C TRP A 412 31.80 -5.29 14.40
N SER A 413 33.08 -5.57 14.36
CA SER A 413 33.90 -5.44 13.16
C SER A 413 33.42 -6.33 12.00
N ALA A 414 32.94 -7.54 12.32
CA ALA A 414 32.59 -8.58 11.35
C ALA A 414 31.07 -8.80 11.18
N ALA A 415 30.19 -8.13 11.94
CA ALA A 415 28.75 -8.37 11.89
C ALA A 415 27.98 -7.27 12.61
N TRP A 416 26.69 -7.23 12.39
CA TRP A 416 25.75 -6.46 13.20
C TRP A 416 24.45 -7.24 13.40
N VAL A 417 23.81 -6.97 14.53
CA VAL A 417 22.48 -7.52 14.85
C VAL A 417 21.59 -6.38 15.31
N ARG A 418 20.38 -6.33 14.78
CA ARG A 418 19.32 -5.41 15.18
C ARG A 418 18.14 -6.21 15.71
N ALA A 419 17.67 -5.87 16.90
CA ALA A 419 16.47 -6.40 17.51
C ALA A 419 15.44 -5.30 17.66
N GLU A 420 14.18 -5.63 17.43
CA GLU A 420 13.04 -4.75 17.62
C GLU A 420 11.98 -5.47 18.44
N LEU A 421 11.36 -4.74 19.37
CA LEU A 421 10.18 -5.14 20.13
C LEU A 421 9.16 -4.02 20.08
N GLY A 422 7.94 -4.34 19.80
CA GLY A 422 6.83 -3.38 19.70
C GLY A 422 5.58 -3.87 20.40
N TYR A 423 4.86 -2.93 21.00
CA TYR A 423 3.53 -3.12 21.50
C TYR A 423 2.62 -2.01 20.98
N GLY A 424 1.42 -2.36 20.58
CA GLY A 424 0.39 -1.43 20.14
C GLY A 424 -0.99 -1.83 20.66
N HIS A 425 -1.83 -0.83 20.83
CA HIS A 425 -3.23 -0.99 21.19
C HIS A 425 -4.12 -0.15 20.27
N ARG A 426 -5.26 -0.70 19.87
CA ARG A 426 -6.35 -0.03 19.17
C ARG A 426 -7.61 -0.19 20.01
N ALA A 427 -8.28 0.92 20.34
CA ALA A 427 -9.54 0.96 21.05
C ALA A 427 -10.60 1.63 20.17
N ALA A 428 -11.69 0.93 19.88
CA ALA A 428 -12.80 1.47 19.13
C ALA A 428 -13.67 2.36 20.03
N ILE A 429 -13.89 3.60 19.58
CA ILE A 429 -14.61 4.63 20.34
C ILE A 429 -15.94 5.04 19.69
N ALA A 430 -16.16 4.68 18.43
CA ALA A 430 -17.43 4.84 17.73
C ALA A 430 -17.74 3.55 16.98
N LYS A 431 -18.96 3.02 17.16
CA LYS A 431 -19.43 1.76 16.56
C LYS A 431 -20.91 1.92 16.23
N VAL A 432 -21.23 2.10 14.95
CA VAL A 432 -22.61 2.19 14.46
C VAL A 432 -22.77 1.27 13.26
N ALA A 433 -23.79 0.44 13.26
CA ALA A 433 -24.18 -0.39 12.13
C ALA A 433 -25.71 -0.38 12.00
N GLN A 434 -26.21 -0.08 10.82
CA GLN A 434 -27.63 -0.09 10.46
C GLN A 434 -27.79 -0.71 9.08
N TRP A 435 -28.51 -1.80 8.99
CA TRP A 435 -28.72 -2.55 7.76
C TRP A 435 -30.20 -2.55 7.37
N ALA A 436 -30.74 -1.36 7.07
CA ALA A 436 -32.14 -1.20 6.71
C ALA A 436 -32.55 -2.14 5.54
N ASP A 437 -33.71 -2.76 5.65
CA ASP A 437 -34.30 -3.65 4.64
C ASP A 437 -33.42 -4.85 4.23
N LEU A 438 -32.51 -5.29 5.10
CA LEU A 438 -31.69 -6.48 4.86
C LEU A 438 -32.12 -7.63 5.77
N ASN A 439 -32.49 -8.76 5.15
CA ASN A 439 -32.89 -9.96 5.90
C ASN A 439 -31.68 -10.57 6.64
N PRO A 440 -31.75 -10.74 7.97
CA PRO A 440 -30.67 -11.32 8.78
C PRO A 440 -30.28 -12.77 8.42
N GLU A 441 -31.16 -13.53 7.75
CA GLU A 441 -30.87 -14.89 7.33
C GLU A 441 -29.96 -14.96 6.08
N LEU A 442 -29.77 -13.85 5.37
CA LEU A 442 -28.95 -13.81 4.18
C LEU A 442 -27.46 -13.81 4.52
N GLY A 443 -26.67 -14.57 3.79
CA GLY A 443 -25.22 -14.59 3.95
C GLY A 443 -24.55 -13.23 3.81
N ILE A 444 -25.12 -12.31 3.01
CA ILE A 444 -24.63 -10.95 2.87
C ILE A 444 -24.81 -10.12 4.15
N TYR A 445 -25.88 -10.37 4.93
CA TYR A 445 -26.06 -9.77 6.25
C TYR A 445 -24.97 -10.27 7.21
N GLN A 446 -24.74 -11.58 7.24
CA GLN A 446 -23.70 -12.18 8.08
C GLN A 446 -22.31 -11.70 7.71
N MET A 447 -22.02 -11.46 6.42
CA MET A 447 -20.79 -10.83 5.95
C MET A 447 -20.64 -9.42 6.52
N LEU A 448 -21.68 -8.59 6.46
CA LEU A 448 -21.62 -7.20 6.97
C LEU A 448 -21.41 -7.17 8.49
N GLU A 449 -22.11 -8.02 9.23
CA GLU A 449 -21.92 -8.15 10.69
C GLU A 449 -20.50 -8.61 11.04
N GLY A 450 -19.97 -9.60 10.31
CA GLY A 450 -18.60 -10.06 10.50
C GLY A 450 -17.56 -9.01 10.16
N ASN A 451 -17.73 -8.27 9.08
CA ASN A 451 -16.86 -7.15 8.71
C ASN A 451 -16.92 -6.02 9.74
N PHE A 452 -18.12 -5.69 10.25
CA PHE A 452 -18.29 -4.70 11.31
C PHE A 452 -17.64 -5.15 12.61
N ALA A 453 -17.84 -6.40 13.02
CA ALA A 453 -17.21 -6.98 14.21
C ALA A 453 -15.68 -6.89 14.13
N TYR A 454 -15.08 -7.26 12.99
CA TYR A 454 -13.63 -7.13 12.76
C TYR A 454 -13.14 -5.67 12.83
N LEU A 455 -13.84 -4.76 12.15
CA LEU A 455 -13.44 -3.34 12.09
C LEU A 455 -13.58 -2.65 13.44
N SER A 456 -14.62 -3.00 14.22
CA SER A 456 -14.94 -2.40 15.52
C SER A 456 -14.31 -3.11 16.72
N ALA A 457 -13.56 -4.21 16.53
CA ALA A 457 -12.88 -4.92 17.60
C ALA A 457 -11.72 -4.11 18.17
N ASP A 458 -11.56 -4.14 19.48
CA ASP A 458 -10.34 -3.67 20.13
C ASP A 458 -9.20 -4.65 19.86
N GLN A 459 -7.99 -4.14 19.73
CA GLN A 459 -6.83 -4.97 19.38
C GLN A 459 -5.63 -4.65 20.23
N GLN A 460 -4.95 -5.70 20.68
CA GLN A 460 -3.59 -5.64 21.23
C GLN A 460 -2.64 -6.30 20.24
N ARG A 461 -1.51 -5.66 19.97
CA ARG A 461 -0.55 -6.12 18.97
C ARG A 461 0.84 -6.16 19.55
N TRP A 462 1.49 -7.30 19.48
CA TRP A 462 2.90 -7.48 19.81
C TRP A 462 3.69 -7.75 18.53
N GLN A 463 4.85 -7.15 18.44
CA GLN A 463 5.74 -7.28 17.29
C GLN A 463 7.15 -7.58 17.76
N ALA A 464 7.83 -8.46 17.05
CA ALA A 464 9.26 -8.71 17.26
C ALA A 464 9.95 -8.86 15.90
N ALA A 465 11.14 -8.30 15.77
CA ALA A 465 11.97 -8.52 14.60
C ALA A 465 13.44 -8.66 14.98
N LEU A 466 14.13 -9.52 14.26
CA LEU A 466 15.56 -9.73 14.37
C LEU A 466 16.18 -9.66 12.98
N ARG A 467 17.13 -8.76 12.79
CA ARG A 467 17.89 -8.65 11.55
C ARG A 467 19.38 -8.75 11.86
N ALA A 468 20.06 -9.62 11.15
CA ALA A 468 21.50 -9.80 11.26
C ALA A 468 22.16 -9.59 9.90
N GLY A 469 23.34 -8.99 9.88
CA GLY A 469 24.08 -8.77 8.65
C GLY A 469 25.58 -8.98 8.86
N VAL A 470 26.21 -9.55 7.82
CA VAL A 470 27.63 -9.87 7.79
C VAL A 470 28.25 -9.28 6.53
N PRO A 471 29.25 -8.39 6.61
CA PRO A 471 30.06 -8.00 5.48
C PRO A 471 30.75 -9.23 4.87
N LEU A 472 30.44 -9.53 3.63
CA LEU A 472 31.07 -10.65 2.89
C LEU A 472 32.35 -10.20 2.21
N ASN A 473 32.39 -8.93 1.81
CA ASN A 473 33.56 -8.24 1.28
C ASN A 473 33.38 -6.71 1.49
N PRO A 474 34.35 -5.85 1.11
CA PRO A 474 34.27 -4.40 1.32
C PRO A 474 33.08 -3.71 0.65
N THR A 475 32.42 -4.34 -0.31
CA THR A 475 31.31 -3.76 -1.10
C THR A 475 29.99 -4.53 -0.95
N LEU A 476 29.95 -5.62 -0.17
CA LEU A 476 28.79 -6.50 -0.10
C LEU A 476 28.51 -6.93 1.35
N VAL A 477 27.26 -6.77 1.78
CA VAL A 477 26.74 -7.28 3.07
C VAL A 477 25.63 -8.26 2.79
N GLY A 478 25.76 -9.50 3.29
CA GLY A 478 24.64 -10.43 3.37
C GLY A 478 23.83 -10.19 4.64
N PHE A 479 22.52 -10.31 4.57
CA PHE A 479 21.65 -10.16 5.75
C PHE A 479 20.48 -11.16 5.77
N VAL A 480 20.01 -11.44 6.97
CA VAL A 480 18.77 -12.18 7.25
C VAL A 480 17.88 -11.32 8.13
N ASN A 481 16.59 -11.31 7.87
CA ASN A 481 15.58 -10.64 8.67
C ASN A 481 14.44 -11.61 8.99
N ILE A 482 14.10 -11.76 10.27
CA ILE A 482 12.97 -12.53 10.77
C ILE A 482 12.07 -11.56 11.50
N ASN A 483 10.79 -11.54 11.20
CA ASN A 483 9.82 -10.70 11.88
C ASN A 483 8.54 -11.46 12.16
N GLY A 484 7.96 -11.21 13.32
CA GLY A 484 6.71 -11.80 13.75
C GLY A 484 5.78 -10.76 14.36
N GLN A 485 4.49 -11.03 14.27
CA GLN A 485 3.43 -10.23 14.88
C GLN A 485 2.38 -11.16 15.43
N MET A 486 1.85 -10.83 16.61
CA MET A 486 0.68 -11.45 17.20
C MET A 486 -0.35 -10.37 17.50
N ILE A 487 -1.60 -10.64 17.17
CA ILE A 487 -2.76 -9.77 17.46
C ILE A 487 -3.71 -10.56 18.35
N ARG A 488 -4.19 -9.92 19.39
CA ARG A 488 -5.32 -10.40 20.20
C ARG A 488 -6.46 -9.41 20.09
N TYR A 489 -7.64 -9.92 19.80
CA TYR A 489 -8.89 -9.16 19.75
C TYR A 489 -9.61 -9.28 21.10
N ASP A 490 -10.48 -8.33 21.40
CA ASP A 490 -11.34 -8.36 22.61
C ASP A 490 -12.33 -9.52 22.64
N THR A 491 -12.58 -10.16 21.50
CA THR A 491 -13.43 -11.34 21.30
C THR A 491 -12.70 -12.67 21.53
N ASP A 492 -11.53 -12.66 22.20
CA ASP A 492 -10.64 -13.82 22.41
C ASP A 492 -10.14 -14.50 21.11
N GLN A 493 -10.30 -13.83 19.99
CA GLN A 493 -9.76 -14.24 18.69
C GLN A 493 -8.33 -13.74 18.50
N HIS A 494 -7.58 -14.42 17.64
CA HIS A 494 -6.17 -14.16 17.45
C HIS A 494 -5.83 -13.95 15.97
N GLY A 495 -4.75 -13.24 15.74
CA GLY A 495 -4.13 -13.12 14.43
C GLY A 495 -2.62 -13.21 14.58
N GLY A 496 -1.95 -13.63 13.53
CA GLY A 496 -0.51 -13.74 13.56
C GLY A 496 0.15 -13.62 12.19
N MET A 497 1.39 -13.16 12.18
CA MET A 497 2.20 -13.06 10.99
C MET A 497 3.63 -13.48 11.30
N LEU A 498 4.24 -14.24 10.40
CA LEU A 498 5.66 -14.57 10.41
C LEU A 498 6.26 -14.28 9.03
N GLY A 499 7.39 -13.59 9.03
CA GLY A 499 8.13 -13.28 7.82
C GLY A 499 9.62 -13.60 7.97
N VAL A 500 10.23 -14.11 6.91
CA VAL A 500 11.66 -14.37 6.81
C VAL A 500 12.17 -13.85 5.48
N ASN A 501 13.21 -13.01 5.49
CA ASN A 501 13.84 -12.47 4.30
C ASN A 501 15.35 -12.70 4.37
N VAL A 502 15.94 -13.04 3.24
CA VAL A 502 17.41 -13.14 3.05
C VAL A 502 17.79 -12.23 1.90
N GLY A 503 18.88 -11.51 2.03
CA GLY A 503 19.26 -10.58 0.97
C GLY A 503 20.69 -10.07 1.08
N PHE A 504 21.00 -9.19 0.14
CA PHE A 504 22.28 -8.52 0.01
C PHE A 504 22.10 -7.01 -0.08
N MET A 505 23.09 -6.30 0.45
CA MET A 505 23.23 -4.84 0.32
C MET A 505 24.61 -4.53 -0.26
N PHE A 506 24.69 -3.62 -1.22
CA PHE A 506 25.92 -3.23 -1.92
C PHE A 506 25.87 -1.77 -2.39
#